data_1c6372ee9729e581c88a8ef55410a50a
#
_entry.id   1c6372ee9729e581c88a8ef55410a50a
#
_cell.length_a   1.000
_cell.length_b   1.000
_cell.length_c   1.000
_cell.angle_alpha   90.00
_cell.angle_beta   90.00
_cell.angle_gamma   90.00
#
_symmetry.space_group_name_H-M   'P 1'
#
loop_
_entity.id
_entity.type
_entity.pdbx_description
1 polymer ?
#
loop_
_entity_poly.entity_id
_entity_poly.type
_entity_poly.pdbx_seq_one_letter_code
_entity_poly.pdbx_strand_id
1 'polypeptide(L)'
;GAMLLTYCAAMQNNAEMAAAAQVSVCPAPLQALGLISGMFYTNRFDQIGLSLPKYLYGTDYKQSDFAPYVNPTYQKLVQALPPCLLVTSKNDNLHHYTTKFEKALTKYNMPHRLLDFPKNKQLTHAFSVFEPFLPESTQTIQAIAEYFAEIHEQ
;
A
#
# COMPACT_ATOMS: atom_id res chain seq x y z
N GLY A 1 -3.11 -5.59 -5.82
CA GLY A 1 -3.06 -4.21 -6.38
C GLY A 1 -2.36 -3.22 -5.48
N ALA A 2 -2.86 -2.98 -4.24
CA ALA A 2 -2.36 -1.90 -3.38
C ALA A 2 -0.84 -1.97 -3.11
N MET A 3 -0.28 -3.14 -2.82
CA MET A 3 1.16 -3.30 -2.63
C MET A 3 1.95 -2.91 -3.89
N LEU A 4 1.56 -3.39 -5.06
CA LEU A 4 2.26 -3.07 -6.31
C LEU A 4 2.21 -1.58 -6.60
N LEU A 5 1.06 -0.94 -6.42
CA LEU A 5 0.90 0.50 -6.61
C LEU A 5 1.79 1.30 -5.64
N THR A 6 1.90 0.87 -4.38
CA THR A 6 2.80 1.47 -3.38
C THR A 6 4.25 1.44 -3.85
N TYR A 7 4.72 0.29 -4.34
CA TYR A 7 6.09 0.17 -4.87
C TYR A 7 6.31 0.98 -6.14
N CYS A 8 5.36 0.99 -7.06
CA CYS A 8 5.44 1.82 -8.27
C CYS A 8 5.56 3.31 -7.92
N ALA A 9 4.71 3.81 -7.01
CA ALA A 9 4.74 5.21 -6.59
C ALA A 9 6.06 5.57 -5.87
N ALA A 10 6.54 4.70 -4.98
CA ALA A 10 7.79 4.92 -4.29
C ALA A 10 8.99 4.97 -5.26
N MET A 11 9.04 4.08 -6.25
CA MET A 11 10.11 4.06 -7.26
C MET A 11 10.10 5.31 -8.14
N GLN A 12 8.95 5.92 -8.42
CA GLN A 12 8.88 7.18 -9.17
C GLN A 12 9.59 8.33 -8.45
N ASN A 13 9.57 8.32 -7.12
CA ASN A 13 10.14 9.38 -6.28
C ASN A 13 11.48 8.98 -5.63
N ASN A 14 12.00 7.79 -5.92
CA ASN A 14 13.24 7.26 -5.36
C ASN A 14 14.04 6.53 -6.44
N ALA A 15 14.96 7.26 -7.08
CA ALA A 15 15.80 6.73 -8.14
C ALA A 15 16.72 5.57 -7.67
N GLU A 16 17.18 5.58 -6.41
CA GLU A 16 17.97 4.51 -5.82
C GLU A 16 17.15 3.21 -5.77
N MET A 17 15.89 3.30 -5.34
CA MET A 17 14.98 2.16 -5.30
C MET A 17 14.66 1.63 -6.70
N ALA A 18 14.42 2.51 -7.67
CA ALA A 18 14.17 2.13 -9.06
C ALA A 18 15.38 1.43 -9.69
N ALA A 19 16.59 1.94 -9.44
CA ALA A 19 17.84 1.33 -9.89
C ALA A 19 18.06 -0.04 -9.25
N ALA A 20 17.81 -0.17 -7.93
CA ALA A 20 17.90 -1.45 -7.22
C ALA A 20 16.90 -2.50 -7.76
N ALA A 21 15.74 -2.05 -8.20
CA ALA A 21 14.73 -2.91 -8.84
C ALA A 21 15.02 -3.17 -10.33
N GLN A 22 16.00 -2.50 -10.93
CA GLN A 22 16.35 -2.57 -12.36
C GLN A 22 15.16 -2.24 -13.28
N VAL A 23 14.34 -1.24 -12.89
CA VAL A 23 13.17 -0.83 -13.66
C VAL A 23 13.26 0.62 -14.10
N SER A 24 12.71 0.91 -15.27
CA SER A 24 12.45 2.26 -15.73
C SER A 24 11.11 2.73 -15.20
N VAL A 25 11.08 3.93 -14.62
CA VAL A 25 9.84 4.50 -14.08
C VAL A 25 9.11 5.35 -15.10
N CYS A 26 7.79 5.37 -15.03
CA CYS A 26 6.97 6.28 -15.82
C CYS A 26 7.25 7.73 -15.37
N PRO A 27 7.45 8.68 -16.28
CA PRO A 27 7.72 10.07 -15.93
C PRO A 27 6.50 10.83 -15.38
N ALA A 28 5.29 10.27 -15.53
CA ALA A 28 4.08 10.86 -14.99
C ALA A 28 3.94 10.50 -13.49
N PRO A 29 4.17 11.43 -12.55
CA PRO A 29 4.13 11.12 -11.12
C PRO A 29 2.71 10.83 -10.66
N LEU A 30 2.58 9.87 -9.77
CA LEU A 30 1.36 9.63 -9.01
C LEU A 30 1.26 10.66 -7.88
N GLN A 31 0.20 11.45 -7.86
CA GLN A 31 0.04 12.56 -6.91
C GLN A 31 -0.61 12.13 -5.59
N ALA A 32 -1.42 11.07 -5.60
CA ALA A 32 -2.05 10.48 -4.42
C ALA A 32 -2.37 9.01 -4.65
N LEU A 33 -2.54 8.23 -3.59
CA LEU A 33 -2.88 6.81 -3.64
C LEU A 33 -4.13 6.52 -2.82
N GLY A 34 -5.05 5.73 -3.40
CA GLY A 34 -6.15 5.06 -2.68
C GLY A 34 -5.81 3.57 -2.53
N LEU A 35 -5.49 3.12 -1.33
CA LEU A 35 -4.95 1.79 -1.04
C LEU A 35 -5.96 0.96 -0.26
N ILE A 36 -6.69 0.09 -0.96
CA ILE A 36 -7.75 -0.74 -0.39
C ILE A 36 -7.19 -2.11 0.00
N SER A 37 -7.34 -2.47 1.27
CA SER A 37 -7.04 -3.82 1.80
C SER A 37 -5.66 -4.35 1.40
N GLY A 38 -4.61 -3.56 1.58
CA GLY A 38 -3.28 -3.87 1.05
C GLY A 38 -2.60 -5.05 1.74
N MET A 39 -2.14 -6.03 0.95
CA MET A 39 -1.20 -7.04 1.41
C MET A 39 0.23 -6.48 1.36
N PHE A 40 0.55 -5.54 2.26
CA PHE A 40 1.83 -4.82 2.23
C PHE A 40 3.04 -5.68 2.62
N TYR A 41 2.84 -6.71 3.45
CA TYR A 41 3.93 -7.50 4.03
C TYR A 41 3.97 -8.90 3.42
N THR A 42 5.11 -9.26 2.85
CA THR A 42 5.34 -10.56 2.21
C THR A 42 6.30 -11.45 2.99
N ASN A 43 6.91 -10.93 4.07
CA ASN A 43 7.96 -11.59 4.84
C ASN A 43 7.45 -12.21 6.16
N ARG A 44 6.24 -12.80 6.14
CA ARG A 44 5.67 -13.48 7.32
C ARG A 44 6.29 -14.86 7.53
N PHE A 45 6.22 -15.34 8.79
CA PHE A 45 6.55 -16.73 9.15
C PHE A 45 5.36 -17.68 8.91
N ASP A 46 4.79 -17.64 7.70
CA ASP A 46 3.77 -18.57 7.24
C ASP A 46 4.14 -19.10 5.83
N GLN A 47 3.35 -20.03 5.28
CA GLN A 47 3.64 -20.61 3.96
C GLN A 47 3.74 -19.55 2.86
N ILE A 48 2.95 -18.46 2.97
CA ILE A 48 2.99 -17.35 2.02
C ILE A 48 4.31 -16.60 2.15
N GLY A 49 4.70 -16.21 3.36
CA GLY A 49 5.94 -15.47 3.62
C GLY A 49 7.22 -16.27 3.36
N LEU A 50 7.16 -17.60 3.37
CA LEU A 50 8.29 -18.44 3.05
C LEU A 50 8.53 -18.59 1.54
N SER A 51 7.48 -18.54 0.73
CA SER A 51 7.56 -18.75 -0.72
C SER A 51 7.40 -17.46 -1.53
N LEU A 52 6.43 -16.61 -1.19
CA LEU A 52 6.06 -15.43 -1.96
C LEU A 52 7.21 -14.45 -2.23
N PRO A 53 8.09 -14.13 -1.26
CA PRO A 53 9.20 -13.21 -1.52
C PRO A 53 10.13 -13.66 -2.66
N LYS A 54 10.38 -14.95 -2.77
CA LYS A 54 11.24 -15.49 -3.84
C LYS A 54 10.60 -15.33 -5.23
N TYR A 55 9.27 -15.46 -5.31
CA TYR A 55 8.55 -15.25 -6.57
C TYR A 55 8.46 -13.78 -6.95
N LEU A 56 8.30 -12.88 -5.97
CA LEU A 56 8.16 -11.45 -6.22
C LEU A 56 9.49 -10.74 -6.45
N TYR A 57 10.54 -11.13 -5.74
CA TYR A 57 11.81 -10.41 -5.68
C TYR A 57 13.00 -11.21 -6.20
N GLY A 58 12.78 -12.46 -6.64
CA GLY A 58 13.83 -13.37 -7.07
C GLY A 58 14.46 -14.20 -5.93
N THR A 59 15.17 -15.28 -6.31
CA THR A 59 15.76 -16.24 -5.34
C THR A 59 16.80 -15.59 -4.44
N ASP A 60 17.57 -14.67 -4.98
CA ASP A 60 18.74 -14.05 -4.32
C ASP A 60 18.44 -12.62 -3.82
N TYR A 61 17.16 -12.29 -3.67
CA TYR A 61 16.70 -10.92 -3.31
C TYR A 61 17.35 -10.39 -2.03
N LYS A 62 17.74 -11.28 -1.08
CA LYS A 62 18.38 -10.90 0.19
C LYS A 62 19.79 -10.34 0.02
N GLN A 63 20.47 -10.68 -1.07
CA GLN A 63 21.79 -10.20 -1.46
C GLN A 63 21.74 -9.04 -2.47
N SER A 64 20.55 -8.70 -2.96
CA SER A 64 20.38 -7.62 -3.92
C SER A 64 20.30 -6.24 -3.25
N ASP A 65 20.58 -5.18 -4.00
CA ASP A 65 20.41 -3.81 -3.55
C ASP A 65 18.94 -3.48 -3.19
N PHE A 66 18.00 -4.30 -3.67
CA PHE A 66 16.58 -4.18 -3.36
C PHE A 66 16.20 -4.77 -1.99
N ALA A 67 17.08 -5.55 -1.34
CA ALA A 67 16.78 -6.23 -0.08
C ALA A 67 16.15 -5.35 1.02
N PRO A 68 16.60 -4.10 1.27
CA PRO A 68 15.98 -3.23 2.28
C PRO A 68 14.52 -2.87 1.94
N TYR A 69 14.21 -2.74 0.66
CA TYR A 69 12.88 -2.34 0.15
C TYR A 69 11.83 -3.46 0.22
N VAL A 70 12.23 -4.70 0.48
CA VAL A 70 11.29 -5.81 0.74
C VAL A 70 10.45 -5.54 1.99
N ASN A 71 10.98 -4.74 2.93
CA ASN A 71 10.23 -4.25 4.06
C ASN A 71 9.48 -2.94 3.68
N PRO A 72 8.15 -2.94 3.57
CA PRO A 72 7.38 -1.76 3.16
C PRO A 72 7.42 -0.61 4.19
N THR A 73 7.93 -0.86 5.41
CA THR A 73 8.16 0.18 6.43
C THR A 73 9.57 0.77 6.41
N TYR A 74 10.39 0.40 5.42
CA TYR A 74 11.72 0.98 5.25
C TYR A 74 11.61 2.48 4.99
N GLN A 75 12.36 3.28 5.75
CA GLN A 75 12.26 4.74 5.74
C GLN A 75 12.31 5.33 4.34
N LYS A 76 13.30 4.95 3.53
CA LYS A 76 13.48 5.50 2.17
C LYS A 76 12.31 5.15 1.23
N LEU A 77 11.65 4.01 1.43
CA LEU A 77 10.45 3.66 0.69
C LEU A 77 9.27 4.53 1.14
N VAL A 78 9.03 4.59 2.45
CA VAL A 78 7.88 5.31 3.02
C VAL A 78 7.95 6.80 2.69
N GLN A 79 9.12 7.42 2.83
CA GLN A 79 9.33 8.84 2.55
C GLN A 79 9.26 9.20 1.05
N ALA A 80 9.28 8.23 0.16
CA ALA A 80 9.09 8.41 -1.27
C ALA A 80 7.62 8.35 -1.73
N LEU A 81 6.69 8.04 -0.82
CA LEU A 81 5.27 7.92 -1.16
C LEU A 81 4.58 9.28 -1.27
N PRO A 82 3.68 9.44 -2.24
CA PRO A 82 2.75 10.57 -2.23
C PRO A 82 1.71 10.41 -1.12
N PRO A 83 0.84 11.41 -0.88
CA PRO A 83 -0.28 11.29 0.04
C PRO A 83 -1.11 10.04 -0.18
N CYS A 84 -1.49 9.34 0.90
CA CYS A 84 -2.15 8.05 0.85
C CYS A 84 -3.49 8.06 1.62
N LEU A 85 -4.56 7.56 1.00
CA LEU A 85 -5.76 7.12 1.71
C LEU A 85 -5.74 5.61 1.84
N LEU A 86 -5.70 5.11 3.07
CA LEU A 86 -5.77 3.69 3.38
C LEU A 86 -7.21 3.29 3.71
N VAL A 87 -7.69 2.20 3.14
CA VAL A 87 -9.03 1.67 3.41
C VAL A 87 -8.95 0.23 3.89
N THR A 88 -9.61 -0.07 4.99
CA THR A 88 -9.73 -1.43 5.55
C THR A 88 -10.99 -1.57 6.39
N SER A 89 -11.24 -2.75 6.91
CA SER A 89 -12.29 -3.01 7.90
C SER A 89 -11.78 -3.96 8.97
N LYS A 90 -12.40 -3.94 10.15
CA LYS A 90 -12.05 -4.86 11.25
C LYS A 90 -12.40 -6.33 10.95
N ASN A 91 -13.11 -6.60 9.86
CA ASN A 91 -13.41 -7.95 9.40
C ASN A 91 -12.53 -8.42 8.23
N ASP A 92 -11.66 -7.53 7.72
CA ASP A 92 -10.64 -7.87 6.74
C ASP A 92 -9.51 -8.68 7.40
N ASN A 93 -9.19 -9.85 6.86
CA ASN A 93 -8.10 -10.69 7.35
C ASN A 93 -6.71 -10.03 7.22
N LEU A 94 -6.57 -8.98 6.38
CA LEU A 94 -5.37 -8.18 6.22
C LEU A 94 -5.44 -6.81 6.94
N HIS A 95 -6.45 -6.57 7.78
CA HIS A 95 -6.61 -5.34 8.56
C HIS A 95 -5.32 -4.95 9.30
N HIS A 96 -4.66 -5.91 9.94
CA HIS A 96 -3.43 -5.68 10.68
C HIS A 96 -2.26 -5.22 9.79
N TYR A 97 -2.25 -5.53 8.49
CA TYR A 97 -1.24 -5.01 7.57
C TYR A 97 -1.47 -3.55 7.24
N THR A 98 -2.73 -3.18 6.98
CA THR A 98 -3.08 -1.79 6.71
C THR A 98 -2.77 -0.92 7.92
N THR A 99 -3.15 -1.33 9.13
CA THR A 99 -2.87 -0.57 10.37
C THR A 99 -1.38 -0.51 10.72
N LYS A 100 -0.61 -1.56 10.40
CA LYS A 100 0.85 -1.54 10.56
C LYS A 100 1.52 -0.60 9.57
N PHE A 101 1.03 -0.54 8.33
CA PHE A 101 1.54 0.36 7.31
C PHE A 101 1.20 1.82 7.62
N GLU A 102 -0.02 2.08 8.10
CA GLU A 102 -0.43 3.40 8.59
C GLU A 102 0.50 3.93 9.69
N LYS A 103 0.88 3.08 10.66
CA LYS A 103 1.85 3.45 11.70
C LYS A 103 3.23 3.82 11.11
N ALA A 104 3.63 3.23 10.01
CA ALA A 104 4.87 3.61 9.34
C ALA A 104 4.75 4.98 8.66
N LEU A 105 3.62 5.28 8.02
CA LEU A 105 3.34 6.60 7.47
C LEU A 105 3.34 7.68 8.56
N THR A 106 2.67 7.42 9.69
CA THR A 106 2.67 8.30 10.87
C THR A 106 4.08 8.53 11.40
N LYS A 107 4.86 7.46 11.58
CA LYS A 107 6.24 7.53 12.10
C LYS A 107 7.14 8.47 11.31
N TYR A 108 6.96 8.51 10.00
CA TYR A 108 7.78 9.33 9.09
C TYR A 108 7.06 10.62 8.65
N ASN A 109 5.96 11.00 9.33
CA ASN A 109 5.18 12.21 9.06
C ASN A 109 4.70 12.33 7.59
N MET A 110 4.36 11.20 6.98
CA MET A 110 3.84 11.20 5.61
C MET A 110 2.35 11.56 5.60
N PRO A 111 1.89 12.42 4.69
CA PRO A 111 0.47 12.76 4.57
C PRO A 111 -0.36 11.51 4.28
N HIS A 112 -1.31 11.21 5.15
CA HIS A 112 -2.20 10.06 4.96
C HIS A 112 -3.51 10.20 5.72
N ARG A 113 -4.49 9.39 5.34
CA ARG A 113 -5.74 9.14 6.07
C ARG A 113 -5.99 7.64 6.15
N LEU A 114 -6.68 7.22 7.20
CA LEU A 114 -7.16 5.86 7.38
C LEU A 114 -8.69 5.85 7.46
N LEU A 115 -9.33 5.11 6.56
CA LEU A 115 -10.74 4.76 6.63
C LEU A 115 -10.84 3.31 7.12
N ASP A 116 -11.07 3.14 8.42
CA ASP A 116 -11.18 1.85 9.09
C ASP A 116 -12.63 1.56 9.48
N PHE A 117 -13.30 0.73 8.70
CA PHE A 117 -14.70 0.38 8.95
C PHE A 117 -14.85 -0.54 10.16
N PRO A 118 -15.93 -0.39 10.93
CA PRO A 118 -16.22 -1.24 12.08
C PRO A 118 -16.42 -2.69 11.68
N LYS A 119 -16.44 -3.58 12.65
CA LYS A 119 -16.63 -5.01 12.43
C LYS A 119 -18.04 -5.27 11.84
N ASN A 120 -18.06 -5.79 10.62
CA ASN A 120 -19.26 -6.21 9.90
C ASN A 120 -18.89 -7.40 9.00
N LYS A 121 -19.68 -8.48 9.05
CA LYS A 121 -19.42 -9.71 8.31
C LYS A 121 -19.36 -9.56 6.80
N GLN A 122 -20.01 -8.53 6.25
CA GLN A 122 -20.00 -8.23 4.82
C GLN A 122 -18.73 -7.48 4.38
N LEU A 123 -18.05 -6.79 5.30
CA LEU A 123 -16.87 -5.99 5.00
C LEU A 123 -15.58 -6.84 5.09
N THR A 124 -15.51 -7.88 4.30
CA THR A 124 -14.36 -8.78 4.20
C THR A 124 -13.22 -8.15 3.40
N HIS A 125 -12.19 -8.90 3.10
CA HIS A 125 -11.05 -8.42 2.29
C HIS A 125 -11.50 -7.78 0.98
N ALA A 126 -11.08 -6.55 0.73
CA ALA A 126 -11.40 -5.77 -0.47
C ALA A 126 -12.92 -5.66 -0.78
N PHE A 127 -13.75 -5.60 0.27
CA PHE A 127 -15.22 -5.57 0.14
C PHE A 127 -15.70 -4.51 -0.87
N SER A 128 -15.09 -3.33 -0.89
CA SER A 128 -15.50 -2.25 -1.80
C SER A 128 -15.27 -2.56 -3.27
N VAL A 129 -14.50 -3.61 -3.59
CA VAL A 129 -14.27 -4.10 -4.94
C VAL A 129 -15.20 -5.27 -5.28
N PHE A 130 -15.37 -6.21 -4.33
CA PHE A 130 -16.15 -7.43 -4.56
C PHE A 130 -17.65 -7.27 -4.25
N GLU A 131 -18.01 -6.32 -3.39
CA GLU A 131 -19.39 -6.03 -2.99
C GLU A 131 -19.74 -4.55 -3.30
N PRO A 132 -19.78 -4.15 -4.57
CA PRO A 132 -19.88 -2.73 -4.97
C PRO A 132 -21.21 -2.05 -4.58
N PHE A 133 -22.23 -2.83 -4.24
CA PHE A 133 -23.54 -2.31 -3.87
C PHE A 133 -23.73 -2.06 -2.37
N LEU A 134 -22.72 -2.34 -1.54
CA LEU A 134 -22.78 -1.98 -0.13
C LEU A 134 -22.67 -0.46 0.07
N PRO A 135 -23.38 0.13 1.05
CA PRO A 135 -23.22 1.54 1.39
C PRO A 135 -21.78 1.93 1.69
N GLU A 136 -21.05 1.06 2.39
CA GLU A 136 -19.63 1.26 2.75
C GLU A 136 -18.72 1.22 1.51
N SER A 137 -19.09 0.51 0.45
CA SER A 137 -18.37 0.53 -0.82
C SER A 137 -18.53 1.86 -1.53
N THR A 138 -19.75 2.40 -1.56
CA THR A 138 -20.02 3.76 -2.06
C THR A 138 -19.24 4.79 -1.25
N GLN A 139 -19.28 4.70 0.08
CA GLN A 139 -18.53 5.59 0.98
C GLN A 139 -17.01 5.52 0.71
N THR A 140 -16.48 4.33 0.46
CA THR A 140 -15.07 4.13 0.10
C THR A 140 -14.69 4.89 -1.17
N ILE A 141 -15.48 4.75 -2.24
CA ILE A 141 -15.20 5.42 -3.51
C ILE A 141 -15.33 6.94 -3.38
N GLN A 142 -16.34 7.41 -2.66
CA GLN A 142 -16.51 8.85 -2.38
C GLN A 142 -15.33 9.40 -1.59
N ALA A 143 -14.91 8.73 -0.52
CA ALA A 143 -13.77 9.16 0.29
C ALA A 143 -12.46 9.22 -0.53
N ILE A 144 -12.23 8.28 -1.45
CA ILE A 144 -11.07 8.32 -2.35
C ILE A 144 -11.18 9.51 -3.31
N ALA A 145 -12.33 9.74 -3.92
CA ALA A 145 -12.55 10.86 -4.84
C ALA A 145 -12.36 12.22 -4.14
N GLU A 146 -12.93 12.39 -2.96
CA GLU A 146 -12.79 13.60 -2.14
C GLU A 146 -11.32 13.83 -1.75
N TYR A 147 -10.62 12.78 -1.29
CA TYR A 147 -9.21 12.87 -0.92
C TYR A 147 -8.34 13.28 -2.10
N PHE A 148 -8.59 12.74 -3.30
CA PHE A 148 -7.84 13.11 -4.50
C PHE A 148 -8.13 14.54 -4.94
N ALA A 149 -9.37 15.01 -4.83
CA ALA A 149 -9.73 16.40 -5.12
C ALA A 149 -9.00 17.37 -4.19
N GLU A 150 -8.99 17.11 -2.88
CA GLU A 150 -8.27 17.91 -1.89
C GLU A 150 -6.76 18.01 -2.16
N ILE A 151 -6.13 16.91 -2.58
CA ILE A 151 -4.68 16.91 -2.91
C ILE A 151 -4.43 17.69 -4.20
N HIS A 152 -5.34 17.63 -5.18
CA HIS A 152 -5.18 18.34 -6.45
C HIS A 152 -5.35 19.86 -6.31
N GLU A 153 -6.08 20.34 -5.31
CA GLU A 153 -6.32 21.76 -5.05
C GLU A 153 -5.17 22.44 -4.25
N GLN A 154 -4.23 21.68 -3.71
CA GLN A 154 -3.05 22.17 -2.97
C GLN A 154 -1.87 22.46 -3.92
#